data_9a7c8f151eeba42fadabd992a0e6a3b5
#
_entry.id   9a7c8f151eeba42fadabd992a0e6a3b5
#
_cell.length_a   1.000
_cell.length_b   1.000
_cell.length_c   1.000
_cell.angle_alpha   90.00
_cell.angle_beta   90.00
_cell.angle_gamma   90.00
#
_symmetry.space_group_name_H-M   'P 1'
#
loop_
_entity.id
_entity.type
_entity.pdbx_description
1 polymer ?
#
loop_
_entity_poly.entity_id
_entity_poly.type
_entity_poly.pdbx_seq_one_letter_code
_entity_poly.pdbx_strand_id
1 'polypeptide(L)'
;MARPIKTGTDYFPLDVELDIKMDFVESRYGNDGFSTIIKLWQKIYAENGYYCKWDNDIAVLFAFKKANNIDIDKLDGIIKLALEKELFDKNIYEKYCVLTSAGIQKRYL
;
A
#
# COMPACT_ATOMS: atom_id res chain seq x y z
N MET A 1 17.29 -27.74 4.89
CA MET A 1 17.19 -27.19 3.54
C MET A 1 17.28 -25.66 3.58
N ALA A 2 18.19 -25.11 2.81
CA ALA A 2 18.34 -23.66 2.79
C ALA A 2 17.19 -23.03 2.01
N ARG A 3 16.52 -22.07 2.63
CA ARG A 3 15.50 -21.27 1.92
C ARG A 3 16.21 -20.18 1.12
N PRO A 4 15.70 -19.86 -0.08
CA PRO A 4 16.21 -18.70 -0.78
C PRO A 4 16.03 -17.44 0.07
N ILE A 5 16.94 -16.50 -0.08
CA ILE A 5 16.83 -15.22 0.60
C ILE A 5 15.60 -14.50 0.06
N LYS A 6 14.72 -14.07 0.95
CA LYS A 6 13.54 -13.31 0.58
C LYS A 6 13.78 -11.84 0.83
N THR A 7 13.32 -11.00 -0.10
CA THR A 7 13.29 -9.56 0.09
C THR A 7 12.02 -9.11 0.79
N GLY A 8 10.95 -9.90 0.70
CA GLY A 8 9.68 -9.60 1.33
C GLY A 8 9.33 -10.57 2.46
N THR A 9 8.12 -10.44 3.01
CA THR A 9 7.60 -11.28 4.08
C THR A 9 6.37 -12.05 3.59
N ASP A 10 6.07 -13.18 4.24
CA ASP A 10 4.88 -13.98 3.93
C ASP A 10 3.62 -13.41 4.58
N TYR A 11 3.78 -12.67 5.67
CA TYR A 11 2.67 -12.05 6.38
C TYR A 11 3.15 -10.82 7.11
N PHE A 12 2.21 -9.98 7.52
CA PHE A 12 2.50 -8.81 8.34
C PHE A 12 1.40 -8.63 9.39
N PRO A 13 1.72 -8.01 10.54
CA PRO A 13 0.71 -7.77 11.56
C PRO A 13 -0.25 -6.66 11.12
N LEU A 14 -1.54 -6.89 11.35
CA LEU A 14 -2.58 -5.90 11.13
C LEU A 14 -3.20 -5.59 12.49
N ASP A 15 -3.11 -4.32 12.91
CA ASP A 15 -3.65 -3.92 14.20
C ASP A 15 -5.16 -4.09 14.25
N VAL A 16 -5.67 -4.47 15.42
CA VAL A 16 -7.12 -4.60 15.65
C VAL A 16 -7.77 -3.24 15.48
N GLU A 17 -7.13 -2.20 15.98
CA GLU A 17 -7.58 -0.82 15.81
C GLU A 17 -6.65 -0.13 14.82
N LEU A 18 -7.19 0.26 13.67
CA LEU A 18 -6.40 0.90 12.63
C LEU A 18 -6.32 2.39 12.88
N ASP A 19 -5.28 3.02 12.32
CA ASP A 19 -5.06 4.45 12.43
C ASP A 19 -6.26 5.23 11.89
N ILE A 20 -6.54 6.38 12.51
CA ILE A 20 -7.58 7.31 12.06
C ILE A 20 -7.39 7.73 10.60
N LYS A 21 -6.16 7.71 10.11
CA LYS A 21 -5.85 7.98 8.70
C LYS A 21 -6.58 7.01 7.77
N MET A 22 -6.70 5.75 8.21
CA MET A 22 -7.46 4.75 7.46
C MET A 22 -8.95 5.08 7.46
N ASP A 23 -9.45 5.65 8.55
CA ASP A 23 -10.85 6.07 8.65
C ASP A 23 -11.19 7.14 7.60
N PHE A 24 -10.27 8.06 7.31
CA PHE A 24 -10.47 9.05 6.26
C PHE A 24 -10.63 8.41 4.89
N VAL A 25 -9.79 7.42 4.58
CA VAL A 25 -9.88 6.70 3.31
C VAL A 25 -11.19 5.93 3.23
N GLU A 26 -11.54 5.22 4.30
CA GLU A 26 -12.77 4.42 4.33
C GLU A 26 -14.00 5.30 4.26
N SER A 27 -14.00 6.47 4.90
CA SER A 27 -15.15 7.37 4.87
C SER A 27 -15.44 7.90 3.47
N ARG A 28 -14.40 8.08 2.65
CA ARG A 28 -14.58 8.61 1.28
C ARG A 28 -14.83 7.52 0.26
N TYR A 29 -14.15 6.37 0.38
CA TYR A 29 -14.19 5.31 -0.63
C TYR A 29 -14.85 4.02 -0.14
N GLY A 30 -15.27 3.97 1.12
CA GLY A 30 -15.94 2.80 1.68
C GLY A 30 -15.04 1.58 1.72
N ASN A 31 -15.64 0.41 1.52
CA ASN A 31 -14.91 -0.85 1.56
C ASN A 31 -13.85 -0.94 0.46
N ASP A 32 -14.05 -0.29 -0.67
CA ASP A 32 -13.04 -0.27 -1.74
C ASP A 32 -11.77 0.43 -1.28
N GLY A 33 -11.90 1.52 -0.54
CA GLY A 33 -10.75 2.22 0.03
C GLY A 33 -10.01 1.36 1.03
N PHE A 34 -10.74 0.77 1.97
CA PHE A 34 -10.16 -0.12 2.98
C PHE A 34 -9.44 -1.29 2.32
N SER A 35 -10.13 -1.99 1.44
CA SER A 35 -9.59 -3.16 0.75
C SER A 35 -8.35 -2.83 -0.07
N THR A 36 -8.38 -1.70 -0.77
CA THR A 36 -7.26 -1.26 -1.61
C THR A 36 -6.02 -1.00 -0.76
N ILE A 37 -6.16 -0.31 0.36
CA ILE A 37 -5.01 -0.03 1.24
C ILE A 37 -4.44 -1.32 1.81
N ILE A 38 -5.28 -2.26 2.26
CA ILE A 38 -4.81 -3.54 2.77
C ILE A 38 -4.02 -4.29 1.70
N LYS A 39 -4.51 -4.31 0.47
CA LYS A 39 -3.84 -4.99 -0.64
C LYS A 39 -2.54 -4.30 -1.04
N LEU A 40 -2.47 -2.98 -0.92
CA LEU A 40 -1.22 -2.25 -1.11
C LEU A 40 -0.20 -2.62 -0.04
N TRP A 41 -0.62 -2.73 1.20
CA TRP A 41 0.26 -3.20 2.27
C TRP A 41 0.76 -4.61 2.00
N GLN A 42 -0.12 -5.51 1.56
CA GLN A 42 0.29 -6.85 1.18
C GLN A 42 1.36 -6.84 0.10
N LYS A 43 1.18 -6.00 -0.92
CA LYS A 43 2.14 -5.85 -2.01
C LYS A 43 3.49 -5.35 -1.49
N ILE A 44 3.48 -4.33 -0.65
CA ILE A 44 4.71 -3.74 -0.08
C ILE A 44 5.49 -4.80 0.69
N TYR A 45 4.82 -5.49 1.62
CA TYR A 45 5.50 -6.46 2.46
C TYR A 45 5.93 -7.71 1.68
N ALA A 46 5.16 -8.11 0.68
CA ALA A 46 5.48 -9.29 -0.12
C ALA A 46 6.67 -9.04 -1.05
N GLU A 47 6.82 -7.83 -1.59
CA GLU A 47 7.89 -7.56 -2.57
C GLU A 47 9.22 -7.25 -1.90
N ASN A 48 9.32 -6.10 -1.24
CA ASN A 48 10.60 -5.65 -0.69
C ASN A 48 10.60 -5.58 0.84
N GLY A 49 9.45 -5.81 1.45
CA GLY A 49 9.31 -5.81 2.90
C GLY A 49 9.02 -4.44 3.49
N TYR A 50 9.38 -3.35 2.83
CA TYR A 50 9.15 -2.01 3.37
C TYR A 50 8.81 -0.96 2.33
N TYR A 51 8.86 -1.29 1.02
CA TYR A 51 8.42 -0.37 -0.03
C TYR A 51 8.03 -1.16 -1.28
N CYS A 52 7.26 -0.53 -2.17
CA CYS A 52 7.05 -1.07 -3.51
C CYS A 52 7.09 0.09 -4.52
N LYS A 53 7.58 -0.20 -5.71
CA LYS A 53 7.54 0.77 -6.81
C LYS A 53 6.11 1.02 -7.24
N TRP A 54 5.84 2.23 -7.66
CA TRP A 54 4.49 2.60 -8.11
C TRP A 54 4.57 3.52 -9.32
N ASP A 55 3.99 3.09 -10.42
CA ASP A 55 3.85 3.88 -11.63
C ASP A 55 2.53 3.51 -12.32
N ASN A 56 2.25 4.12 -13.46
CA ASN A 56 0.99 3.89 -14.17
C ASN A 56 0.81 2.43 -14.59
N ASP A 57 1.86 1.77 -15.06
CA ASP A 57 1.79 0.37 -15.48
C ASP A 57 1.52 -0.55 -14.29
N ILE A 58 2.20 -0.30 -13.19
CA ILE A 58 1.99 -1.07 -11.96
C ILE A 58 0.59 -0.85 -11.43
N ALA A 59 0.09 0.40 -11.50
CA ALA A 59 -1.28 0.72 -11.07
C ALA A 59 -2.32 -0.05 -11.88
N VAL A 60 -2.16 -0.13 -13.19
CA VAL A 60 -3.07 -0.87 -14.07
C VAL A 60 -3.08 -2.36 -13.71
N LEU A 61 -1.91 -2.96 -13.55
CA LEU A 61 -1.81 -4.36 -13.17
C LEU A 61 -2.39 -4.62 -11.78
N PHE A 62 -2.12 -3.73 -10.83
CA PHE A 62 -2.67 -3.84 -9.49
C PHE A 62 -4.18 -3.78 -9.50
N ALA A 63 -4.75 -2.82 -10.23
CA ALA A 63 -6.21 -2.67 -10.32
C ALA A 63 -6.86 -3.93 -10.88
N PHE A 64 -6.27 -4.51 -11.92
CA PHE A 64 -6.81 -5.71 -12.57
C PHE A 64 -6.66 -6.96 -11.69
N LYS A 65 -5.44 -7.21 -11.20
CA LYS A 65 -5.13 -8.48 -10.53
C LYS A 65 -5.43 -8.52 -9.04
N LYS A 66 -5.24 -7.40 -8.35
CA LYS A 66 -5.28 -7.38 -6.88
C LYS A 66 -6.48 -6.64 -6.31
N ALA A 67 -6.93 -5.60 -6.98
CA ALA A 67 -8.00 -4.75 -6.48
C ALA A 67 -9.35 -5.03 -7.13
N ASN A 68 -9.54 -6.27 -7.57
CA ASN A 68 -10.82 -6.74 -8.12
C ASN A 68 -11.32 -5.88 -9.30
N ASN A 69 -10.39 -5.50 -10.17
CA ASN A 69 -10.68 -4.70 -11.37
C ASN A 69 -11.27 -3.32 -11.03
N ILE A 70 -10.75 -2.70 -9.98
CA ILE A 70 -11.17 -1.36 -9.57
C ILE A 70 -10.88 -0.34 -10.67
N ASP A 71 -11.73 0.68 -10.78
CA ASP A 71 -11.51 1.78 -11.70
C ASP A 71 -10.18 2.49 -11.38
N ILE A 72 -9.37 2.75 -12.41
CA ILE A 72 -8.07 3.40 -12.28
C ILE A 72 -8.20 4.77 -11.62
N ASP A 73 -9.20 5.56 -11.99
CA ASP A 73 -9.41 6.89 -11.39
C ASP A 73 -9.70 6.77 -9.91
N LYS A 74 -10.45 5.76 -9.51
CA LYS A 74 -10.74 5.50 -8.11
C LYS A 74 -9.49 5.05 -7.34
N LEU A 75 -8.69 4.17 -7.95
CA LEU A 75 -7.42 3.75 -7.37
C LEU A 75 -6.48 4.93 -7.17
N ASP A 76 -6.34 5.78 -8.19
CA ASP A 76 -5.51 6.99 -8.08
C ASP A 76 -6.02 7.92 -6.98
N GLY A 77 -7.32 8.07 -6.85
CA GLY A 77 -7.93 8.88 -5.80
C GLY A 77 -7.63 8.34 -4.41
N ILE A 78 -7.70 7.03 -4.24
CA ILE A 78 -7.39 6.37 -2.97
C ILE A 78 -5.92 6.60 -2.60
N ILE A 79 -5.01 6.42 -3.55
CA ILE A 79 -3.58 6.62 -3.31
C ILE A 79 -3.28 8.08 -3.00
N LYS A 80 -3.86 9.02 -3.72
CA LYS A 80 -3.68 10.46 -3.45
C LYS A 80 -4.15 10.82 -2.06
N LEU A 81 -5.30 10.30 -1.64
CA LEU A 81 -5.82 10.54 -0.31
C LEU A 81 -4.91 9.92 0.76
N ALA A 82 -4.42 8.71 0.52
CA ALA A 82 -3.49 8.04 1.43
C ALA A 82 -2.19 8.83 1.60
N LEU A 83 -1.69 9.42 0.51
CA LEU A 83 -0.50 10.27 0.56
C LEU A 83 -0.79 11.57 1.30
N GLU A 84 -1.94 12.18 1.05
CA GLU A 84 -2.37 13.41 1.72
C GLU A 84 -2.50 13.21 3.22
N LYS A 85 -3.05 12.08 3.65
CA LYS A 85 -3.23 11.76 5.07
C LYS A 85 -2.03 11.06 5.69
N GLU A 86 -0.93 10.94 4.94
CA GLU A 86 0.33 10.38 5.42
C GLU A 86 0.26 8.89 5.81
N LEU A 87 -0.66 8.13 5.20
CA LEU A 87 -0.59 6.67 5.26
C LEU A 87 0.63 6.15 4.53
N PHE A 88 1.04 6.87 3.49
CA PHE A 88 2.31 6.66 2.78
C PHE A 88 3.09 7.95 2.80
N ASP A 89 4.41 7.84 2.74
CA ASP A 89 5.30 8.99 2.76
C ASP A 89 5.26 9.71 1.42
N LYS A 90 4.70 10.91 1.43
CA LYS A 90 4.53 11.71 0.22
C LYS A 90 5.86 12.16 -0.38
N ASN A 91 6.81 12.54 0.46
CA ASN A 91 8.11 13.02 -0.01
C ASN A 91 8.89 11.91 -0.72
N ILE A 92 8.87 10.71 -0.15
CA ILE A 92 9.53 9.55 -0.77
C ILE A 92 8.84 9.17 -2.07
N TYR A 93 7.50 9.22 -2.09
CA TYR A 93 6.74 8.94 -3.30
C TYR A 93 7.11 9.90 -4.43
N GLU A 94 7.16 11.20 -4.13
CA GLU A 94 7.47 12.21 -5.13
C GLU A 94 8.90 12.09 -5.66
N LYS A 95 9.84 11.67 -4.81
CA LYS A 95 11.25 11.55 -5.18
C LYS A 95 11.57 10.27 -5.91
N TYR A 96 11.01 9.15 -5.48
CA TYR A 96 11.45 7.83 -5.93
C TYR A 96 10.34 7.00 -6.57
N CYS A 97 9.11 7.48 -6.60
CA CYS A 97 7.97 6.74 -7.13
C CYS A 97 7.80 5.39 -6.44
N VAL A 98 7.91 5.38 -5.11
CA VAL A 98 7.69 4.19 -4.29
C VAL A 98 6.69 4.48 -3.19
N LEU A 99 5.94 3.45 -2.79
CA LEU A 99 5.01 3.54 -1.66
C LEU A 99 5.66 2.93 -0.43
N THR A 100 5.75 3.71 0.64
CA THR A 100 6.26 3.29 1.93
C THR A 100 5.77 4.27 3.00
N SER A 101 6.04 3.96 4.26
CA SER A 101 5.80 4.87 5.36
C SER A 101 6.80 4.61 6.47
N ALA A 102 6.93 5.55 7.41
CA ALA A 102 7.80 5.38 8.56
C ALA A 102 7.39 4.15 9.39
N GLY A 103 6.08 3.92 9.54
CA GLY A 103 5.57 2.76 10.26
C GLY A 103 5.92 1.45 9.58
N ILE A 104 5.81 1.41 8.24
CA ILE A 104 6.17 0.22 7.46
C ILE A 104 7.66 -0.06 7.60
N GLN A 105 8.50 0.96 7.43
CA GLN A 105 9.96 0.81 7.54
C GLN A 105 10.35 0.34 8.92
N LYS A 106 9.75 0.87 9.95
CA LYS A 106 10.03 0.51 11.34
C LYS A 106 9.70 -0.96 11.62
N ARG A 107 8.58 -1.45 11.08
CA ARG A 107 8.17 -2.85 11.25
C ARG A 107 9.08 -3.83 10.51
N TYR A 108 9.60 -3.40 9.37
CA TYR A 108 10.51 -4.23 8.59
C TYR A 108 11.80 -4.53 9.35
N LEU A 109 12.31 -3.54 10.06
CA LEU A 109 13.52 -3.69 10.86
C LEU A 109 13.23 -4.47 12.15
#